data_becb6ec2ffa94e1dc050fb8a8c1cab6c
#
_entry.id   becb6ec2ffa94e1dc050fb8a8c1cab6c
#
_cell.length_a   1.000
_cell.length_b   1.000
_cell.length_c   1.000
_cell.angle_alpha   90.00
_cell.angle_beta   90.00
_cell.angle_gamma   90.00
#
_symmetry.space_group_name_H-M   'P 1'
#
loop_
_entity.id
_entity.type
_entity.pdbx_description
1 polymer ?
#
loop_
_entity_poly.entity_id
_entity_poly.type
_entity_poly.pdbx_seq_one_letter_code
_entity_poly.pdbx_strand_id
1 'polypeptide(L)'
;MSKLLLAMGTAAALAAMTMPSFSMGGGGGGGGGGNYGGGAMSGPTADDYTVGVRLVKHEKYSEAIPHLLMAVSAKPNNADALNYLGYSNRMLGNFDVSLTYYQRALVINPDHKGVHEYLGELYLQKHDLPSAQKELDTLATLCPSGCDERDTLTKAIAAYAPPTDAAAPAAAPAPASN
;
A
#
# COMPACT_ATOMS: atom_id res chain seq x y z
N MET A 1 15.30 -55.26 -12.16
CA MET A 1 14.49 -55.27 -13.39
C MET A 1 13.40 -54.24 -13.20
N SER A 2 13.21 -53.24 -13.84
CA SER A 2 13.46 -52.58 -15.11
C SER A 2 13.38 -51.07 -14.89
N LYS A 3 14.26 -50.37 -15.51
CA LYS A 3 14.29 -48.91 -15.67
C LYS A 3 13.15 -48.49 -16.59
N LEU A 4 12.52 -47.35 -16.32
CA LEU A 4 11.98 -46.48 -17.36
C LEU A 4 12.16 -45.02 -16.99
N LEU A 5 13.18 -44.38 -17.61
CA LEU A 5 13.35 -42.95 -17.74
C LEU A 5 12.34 -42.46 -18.78
N LEU A 6 11.57 -41.44 -18.44
CA LEU A 6 10.90 -40.62 -19.45
C LEU A 6 11.25 -39.16 -19.20
N ALA A 7 12.18 -38.66 -20.01
CA ALA A 7 12.48 -37.24 -20.15
C ALA A 7 11.44 -36.63 -21.08
N MET A 8 10.72 -35.59 -20.65
CA MET A 8 9.96 -34.72 -21.53
C MET A 8 10.42 -33.28 -21.29
N GLY A 9 11.12 -32.77 -22.32
CA GLY A 9 11.54 -31.40 -22.39
C GLY A 9 10.36 -30.46 -22.57
N THR A 10 10.37 -29.40 -21.82
CA THR A 10 9.48 -28.25 -22.02
C THR A 10 10.18 -27.19 -22.83
N ALA A 11 9.71 -27.01 -24.07
CA ALA A 11 10.12 -25.89 -24.92
C ALA A 11 9.61 -24.58 -24.35
N ALA A 12 10.51 -23.66 -24.04
CA ALA A 12 10.19 -22.30 -23.68
C ALA A 12 9.84 -21.52 -24.97
N ALA A 13 8.57 -21.18 -25.14
CA ALA A 13 8.13 -20.26 -26.18
C ALA A 13 8.36 -18.82 -25.70
N LEU A 14 9.40 -18.17 -26.25
CA LEU A 14 9.56 -16.72 -26.18
C LEU A 14 8.49 -16.06 -27.08
N ALA A 15 7.44 -15.49 -26.51
CA ALA A 15 6.54 -14.59 -27.20
C ALA A 15 7.20 -13.20 -27.25
N ALA A 16 7.73 -12.85 -28.42
CA ALA A 16 8.17 -11.49 -28.71
C ALA A 16 6.94 -10.59 -28.85
N MET A 17 6.68 -9.73 -27.86
CA MET A 17 5.70 -8.65 -27.97
C MET A 17 6.29 -7.54 -28.83
N THR A 18 5.83 -7.45 -30.08
CA THR A 18 6.08 -6.32 -30.97
C THR A 18 5.23 -5.14 -30.48
N MET A 19 5.89 -4.06 -30.04
CA MET A 19 5.23 -2.79 -29.74
C MET A 19 4.86 -2.09 -31.07
N PRO A 20 3.63 -1.57 -31.20
CA PRO A 20 3.30 -0.74 -32.35
C PRO A 20 4.00 0.63 -32.22
N SER A 21 4.78 0.96 -33.25
CA SER A 21 5.38 2.27 -33.42
C SER A 21 4.30 3.29 -33.71
N PHE A 22 4.05 4.22 -32.80
CA PHE A 22 3.15 5.35 -33.01
C PHE A 22 3.86 6.42 -33.84
N SER A 23 3.46 6.53 -35.11
CA SER A 23 3.96 7.52 -36.06
C SER A 23 3.38 8.88 -35.73
N MET A 24 4.23 9.85 -35.48
CA MET A 24 3.93 11.25 -35.25
C MET A 24 3.65 11.90 -36.62
N GLY A 25 2.37 12.05 -36.98
CA GLY A 25 1.92 12.80 -38.14
C GLY A 25 1.60 14.23 -37.76
N GLY A 26 2.39 15.19 -38.20
CA GLY A 26 2.10 16.60 -38.10
C GLY A 26 1.04 17.03 -39.11
N GLY A 27 0.12 17.93 -38.74
CA GLY A 27 -0.81 18.58 -39.64
C GLY A 27 -1.53 19.69 -38.92
N GLY A 28 -1.25 20.95 -39.28
CA GLY A 28 -1.84 22.15 -38.69
C GLY A 28 -3.22 22.47 -39.23
N GLY A 29 -3.95 23.34 -38.51
CA GLY A 29 -5.07 24.14 -39.11
C GLY A 29 -6.26 24.34 -38.18
N GLY A 30 -6.40 25.53 -37.59
CA GLY A 30 -7.61 26.36 -37.61
C GLY A 30 -8.83 26.05 -36.75
N GLY A 31 -9.03 26.86 -35.70
CA GLY A 31 -10.30 27.57 -35.45
C GLY A 31 -11.50 26.79 -34.89
N GLY A 32 -11.98 27.18 -33.72
CA GLY A 32 -13.32 26.91 -33.27
C GLY A 32 -13.46 26.65 -31.79
N GLY A 33 -13.92 27.68 -31.03
CA GLY A 33 -14.14 27.62 -29.60
C GLY A 33 -15.15 26.54 -29.19
N GLY A 34 -14.79 25.75 -28.24
CA GLY A 34 -15.63 24.82 -27.53
C GLY A 34 -14.95 24.51 -26.20
N ASN A 35 -15.39 25.18 -25.13
CA ASN A 35 -14.90 24.99 -23.79
C ASN A 35 -15.38 23.64 -23.25
N TYR A 36 -14.74 22.55 -23.69
CA TYR A 36 -14.86 21.26 -23.02
C TYR A 36 -13.69 21.22 -22.04
N GLY A 37 -14.03 21.26 -20.70
CA GLY A 37 -13.08 21.12 -19.62
C GLY A 37 -12.37 19.75 -19.66
N GLY A 38 -11.48 19.59 -20.64
CA GLY A 38 -10.45 18.58 -20.61
C GLY A 38 -9.44 19.04 -19.57
N GLY A 39 -9.52 18.49 -18.34
CA GLY A 39 -8.48 18.65 -17.35
C GLY A 39 -7.17 18.20 -17.97
N ALA A 40 -6.37 19.17 -18.46
CA ALA A 40 -4.98 18.94 -18.77
C ALA A 40 -4.40 18.29 -17.51
N MET A 41 -3.85 17.08 -17.64
CA MET A 41 -3.02 16.49 -16.61
C MET A 41 -1.83 17.42 -16.45
N SER A 42 -1.98 18.40 -15.56
CA SER A 42 -0.88 19.23 -15.12
C SER A 42 0.18 18.27 -14.61
N GLY A 43 1.41 18.40 -15.07
CA GLY A 43 2.53 17.63 -14.53
C GLY A 43 2.58 17.76 -13.00
N PRO A 44 3.36 16.89 -12.30
CA PRO A 44 3.41 16.88 -10.84
C PRO A 44 3.69 18.28 -10.30
N THR A 45 2.81 18.78 -9.44
CA THR A 45 3.00 20.07 -8.78
C THR A 45 3.34 19.84 -7.30
N ALA A 46 4.04 20.81 -6.68
CA ALA A 46 4.29 20.76 -5.24
C ALA A 46 2.98 20.77 -4.42
N ASP A 47 1.87 21.15 -5.06
CA ASP A 47 0.55 21.24 -4.45
C ASP A 47 -0.22 19.92 -4.43
N ASP A 48 0.15 18.95 -5.29
CA ASP A 48 -0.55 17.66 -5.37
C ASP A 48 -0.56 16.90 -4.03
N TYR A 49 0.51 16.98 -3.26
CA TYR A 49 0.53 16.42 -1.91
C TYR A 49 -0.54 17.06 -1.01
N THR A 50 -0.62 18.38 -1.00
CA THR A 50 -1.60 19.13 -0.20
C THR A 50 -3.03 18.83 -0.64
N VAL A 51 -3.28 18.75 -1.94
CA VAL A 51 -4.59 18.37 -2.49
C VAL A 51 -4.94 16.94 -2.07
N GLY A 52 -4.02 15.99 -2.25
CA GLY A 52 -4.22 14.60 -1.85
C GLY A 52 -4.54 14.45 -0.37
N VAL A 53 -3.75 15.09 0.51
CA VAL A 53 -3.98 15.05 1.97
C VAL A 53 -5.34 15.66 2.34
N ARG A 54 -5.72 16.77 1.70
CA ARG A 54 -7.04 17.38 1.92
C ARG A 54 -8.17 16.43 1.54
N LEU A 55 -8.05 15.76 0.40
CA LEU A 55 -9.04 14.78 -0.07
C LEU A 55 -9.15 13.60 0.91
N VAL A 56 -8.02 13.11 1.43
CA VAL A 56 -8.01 12.06 2.48
C VAL A 56 -8.76 12.51 3.72
N LYS A 57 -8.52 13.75 4.19
CA LYS A 57 -9.23 14.31 5.36
C LYS A 57 -10.75 14.46 5.16
N HIS A 58 -11.19 14.53 3.90
CA HIS A 58 -12.60 14.53 3.51
C HIS A 58 -13.11 13.14 3.09
N GLU A 59 -12.37 12.08 3.39
CA GLU A 59 -12.71 10.67 3.10
C GLU A 59 -12.88 10.37 1.60
N LYS A 60 -12.36 11.26 0.73
CA LYS A 60 -12.39 11.12 -0.72
C LYS A 60 -11.18 10.32 -1.24
N TYR A 61 -11.06 9.10 -0.77
CA TYR A 61 -9.85 8.28 -0.96
C TYR A 61 -9.53 7.99 -2.42
N SER A 62 -10.54 7.67 -3.24
CA SER A 62 -10.36 7.41 -4.67
C SER A 62 -9.90 8.65 -5.44
N GLU A 63 -10.39 9.84 -5.02
CA GLU A 63 -9.96 11.11 -5.60
C GLU A 63 -8.55 11.51 -5.12
N ALA A 64 -8.17 11.15 -3.90
CA ALA A 64 -6.86 11.46 -3.32
C ALA A 64 -5.71 10.71 -4.01
N ILE A 65 -5.91 9.46 -4.40
CA ILE A 65 -4.87 8.58 -4.94
C ILE A 65 -4.14 9.20 -6.14
N PRO A 66 -4.79 9.71 -7.21
CA PRO A 66 -4.06 10.30 -8.33
C PRO A 66 -3.18 11.49 -7.93
N HIS A 67 -3.62 12.35 -7.04
CA HIS A 67 -2.80 13.47 -6.53
C HIS A 67 -1.61 12.98 -5.70
N LEU A 68 -1.81 12.02 -4.82
CA LEU A 68 -0.73 11.43 -4.04
C LEU A 68 0.30 10.71 -4.91
N LEU A 69 -0.14 10.04 -5.99
CA LEU A 69 0.76 9.43 -6.99
C LEU A 69 1.58 10.49 -7.72
N MET A 70 0.98 11.63 -8.08
CA MET A 70 1.70 12.76 -8.67
C MET A 70 2.73 13.32 -7.68
N ALA A 71 2.37 13.47 -6.41
CA ALA A 71 3.29 13.90 -5.35
C ALA A 71 4.49 12.95 -5.19
N VAL A 72 4.26 11.63 -5.22
CA VAL A 72 5.34 10.62 -5.16
C VAL A 72 6.17 10.63 -6.45
N SER A 73 5.56 10.88 -7.62
CA SER A 73 6.29 11.02 -8.88
C SER A 73 7.23 12.22 -8.85
N ALA A 74 6.79 13.36 -8.28
CA ALA A 74 7.61 14.55 -8.11
C ALA A 74 8.70 14.39 -7.04
N LYS A 75 8.38 13.69 -5.96
CA LYS A 75 9.29 13.43 -4.82
C LYS A 75 9.21 11.96 -4.40
N PRO A 76 10.00 11.07 -5.03
CA PRO A 76 9.92 9.61 -4.78
C PRO A 76 10.21 9.19 -3.33
N ASN A 77 10.95 10.03 -2.58
CA ASN A 77 11.29 9.78 -1.18
C ASN A 77 10.33 10.50 -0.19
N ASN A 78 9.12 10.83 -0.62
CA ASN A 78 8.11 11.40 0.27
C ASN A 78 7.38 10.28 1.02
N ALA A 79 7.87 9.93 2.22
CA ALA A 79 7.29 8.90 3.06
C ALA A 79 5.85 9.23 3.48
N ASP A 80 5.54 10.51 3.74
CA ASP A 80 4.19 10.96 4.09
C ASP A 80 3.19 10.72 2.94
N ALA A 81 3.58 11.01 1.69
CA ALA A 81 2.71 10.77 0.53
C ALA A 81 2.48 9.26 0.33
N LEU A 82 3.49 8.42 0.54
CA LEU A 82 3.36 6.97 0.51
C LEU A 82 2.47 6.48 1.66
N ASN A 83 2.57 7.06 2.85
CA ASN A 83 1.70 6.76 3.98
C ASN A 83 0.23 7.04 3.63
N TYR A 84 -0.08 8.20 3.05
CA TYR A 84 -1.45 8.54 2.64
C TYR A 84 -1.94 7.69 1.47
N LEU A 85 -1.07 7.24 0.55
CA LEU A 85 -1.43 6.23 -0.46
C LEU A 85 -1.79 4.90 0.18
N GLY A 86 -1.01 4.46 1.15
CA GLY A 86 -1.30 3.26 1.94
C GLY A 86 -2.65 3.38 2.65
N TYR A 87 -2.86 4.48 3.36
CA TYR A 87 -4.11 4.76 4.07
C TYR A 87 -5.33 4.78 3.12
N SER A 88 -5.25 5.51 2.02
CA SER A 88 -6.34 5.60 1.04
C SER A 88 -6.71 4.23 0.47
N ASN A 89 -5.70 3.41 0.12
CA ASN A 89 -5.93 2.06 -0.38
C ASN A 89 -6.52 1.14 0.71
N ARG A 90 -6.09 1.26 1.97
CA ARG A 90 -6.65 0.52 3.10
C ARG A 90 -8.13 0.84 3.28
N MET A 91 -8.50 2.11 3.24
CA MET A 91 -9.89 2.55 3.39
C MET A 91 -10.78 2.10 2.23
N LEU A 92 -10.21 1.85 1.04
CA LEU A 92 -10.90 1.27 -0.12
C LEU A 92 -10.89 -0.28 -0.12
N GLY A 93 -10.31 -0.93 0.88
CA GLY A 93 -10.21 -2.39 0.96
C GLY A 93 -9.09 -3.01 0.12
N ASN A 94 -8.24 -2.20 -0.51
CA ASN A 94 -7.10 -2.65 -1.33
C ASN A 94 -5.89 -2.99 -0.45
N PHE A 95 -6.01 -3.97 0.44
CA PHE A 95 -5.07 -4.23 1.53
C PHE A 95 -3.65 -4.57 1.07
N ASP A 96 -3.47 -5.32 -0.01
CA ASP A 96 -2.13 -5.70 -0.49
C ASP A 96 -1.41 -4.51 -1.14
N VAL A 97 -2.15 -3.63 -1.83
CA VAL A 97 -1.62 -2.37 -2.36
C VAL A 97 -1.24 -1.43 -1.21
N SER A 98 -2.11 -1.33 -0.20
CA SER A 98 -1.84 -0.56 1.02
C SER A 98 -0.56 -1.00 1.71
N LEU A 99 -0.39 -2.31 1.93
CA LEU A 99 0.81 -2.91 2.53
C LEU A 99 2.07 -2.50 1.75
N THR A 100 2.01 -2.58 0.42
CA THR A 100 3.15 -2.20 -0.43
C THR A 100 3.56 -0.74 -0.22
N TYR A 101 2.60 0.19 -0.12
CA TYR A 101 2.92 1.59 0.11
C TYR A 101 3.48 1.85 1.50
N TYR A 102 2.96 1.23 2.55
CA TYR A 102 3.50 1.34 3.90
C TYR A 102 4.94 0.79 3.99
N GLN A 103 5.20 -0.36 3.40
CA GLN A 103 6.56 -0.92 3.35
C GLN A 103 7.54 0.02 2.65
N ARG A 104 7.13 0.62 1.52
CA ARG A 104 7.95 1.63 0.83
C ARG A 104 8.19 2.86 1.69
N ALA A 105 7.19 3.32 2.43
CA ALA A 105 7.35 4.45 3.35
C ALA A 105 8.35 4.14 4.47
N LEU A 106 8.31 2.92 5.04
CA LEU A 106 9.26 2.48 6.08
C LEU A 106 10.69 2.27 5.55
N VAL A 107 10.87 1.92 4.27
CA VAL A 107 12.20 1.90 3.65
C VAL A 107 12.83 3.30 3.62
N ILE A 108 12.02 4.35 3.45
CA ILE A 108 12.47 5.74 3.41
C ILE A 108 12.63 6.31 4.83
N ASN A 109 11.66 6.08 5.68
CA ASN A 109 11.64 6.53 7.06
C ASN A 109 11.20 5.39 7.99
N PRO A 110 12.15 4.59 8.53
CA PRO A 110 11.83 3.48 9.42
C PRO A 110 11.12 3.88 10.72
N ASP A 111 11.27 5.13 11.15
CA ASP A 111 10.70 5.65 12.40
C ASP A 111 9.39 6.43 12.18
N HIS A 112 8.75 6.24 11.03
CA HIS A 112 7.52 6.97 10.68
C HIS A 112 6.33 6.46 11.49
N LYS A 113 6.02 7.11 12.60
CA LYS A 113 4.98 6.67 13.56
C LYS A 113 3.61 6.46 12.92
N GLY A 114 3.15 7.39 12.06
CA GLY A 114 1.86 7.23 11.37
C GLY A 114 1.80 6.02 10.43
N VAL A 115 2.95 5.57 9.88
CA VAL A 115 2.98 4.32 9.09
C VAL A 115 2.84 3.12 10.02
N HIS A 116 3.53 3.08 11.15
CA HIS A 116 3.42 1.98 12.13
C HIS A 116 2.00 1.88 12.68
N GLU A 117 1.34 3.00 12.99
CA GLU A 117 -0.07 3.03 13.39
C GLU A 117 -0.96 2.40 12.31
N TYR A 118 -0.91 2.93 11.07
CA TYR A 118 -1.81 2.49 10.01
C TYR A 118 -1.51 1.08 9.51
N LEU A 119 -0.24 0.65 9.57
CA LEU A 119 0.16 -0.72 9.26
C LEU A 119 -0.36 -1.69 10.33
N GLY A 120 -0.31 -1.31 11.60
CA GLY A 120 -0.92 -2.07 12.68
C GLY A 120 -2.43 -2.25 12.49
N GLU A 121 -3.13 -1.17 12.16
CA GLU A 121 -4.56 -1.23 11.84
C GLU A 121 -4.86 -2.09 10.60
N LEU A 122 -4.00 -2.03 9.56
CA LEU A 122 -4.11 -2.92 8.39
C LEU A 122 -4.00 -4.39 8.79
N TYR A 123 -3.05 -4.73 9.67
CA TYR A 123 -2.90 -6.09 10.16
C TYR A 123 -4.13 -6.56 10.94
N LEU A 124 -4.77 -5.71 11.74
CA LEU A 124 -6.03 -6.05 12.41
C LEU A 124 -7.14 -6.34 11.39
N GLN A 125 -7.26 -5.55 10.32
CA GLN A 125 -8.23 -5.79 9.24
C GLN A 125 -7.93 -7.08 8.46
N LYS A 126 -6.67 -7.52 8.42
CA LYS A 126 -6.24 -8.80 7.85
C LYS A 126 -6.29 -9.96 8.86
N HIS A 127 -6.79 -9.73 10.07
CA HIS A 127 -6.85 -10.68 11.17
C HIS A 127 -5.48 -11.19 11.65
N ASP A 128 -4.42 -10.39 11.47
CA ASP A 128 -3.06 -10.68 11.91
C ASP A 128 -2.72 -9.86 13.17
N LEU A 129 -3.32 -10.25 14.29
CA LEU A 129 -3.08 -9.62 15.59
C LEU A 129 -1.59 -9.66 16.00
N PRO A 130 -0.82 -10.75 15.78
CA PRO A 130 0.60 -10.76 16.11
C PRO A 130 1.42 -9.69 15.39
N SER A 131 1.14 -9.44 14.10
CA SER A 131 1.82 -8.37 13.35
C SER A 131 1.39 -6.99 13.83
N ALA A 132 0.10 -6.78 14.13
CA ALA A 132 -0.36 -5.51 14.72
C ALA A 132 0.33 -5.21 16.07
N GLN A 133 0.54 -6.23 16.92
CA GLN A 133 1.24 -6.07 18.18
C GLN A 133 2.70 -5.66 17.98
N LYS A 134 3.40 -6.17 16.98
CA LYS A 134 4.77 -5.76 16.65
C LYS A 134 4.86 -4.28 16.27
N GLU A 135 3.89 -3.78 15.52
CA GLU A 135 3.84 -2.35 15.19
C GLU A 135 3.62 -1.49 16.46
N LEU A 136 2.79 -1.96 17.39
CA LEU A 136 2.60 -1.29 18.68
C LEU A 136 3.88 -1.30 19.52
N ASP A 137 4.61 -2.40 19.56
CA ASP A 137 5.89 -2.50 20.28
C ASP A 137 6.94 -1.55 19.67
N THR A 138 6.94 -1.40 18.35
CA THR A 138 7.77 -0.41 17.65
C THR A 138 7.38 1.01 18.08
N LEU A 139 6.10 1.35 18.09
CA LEU A 139 5.63 2.65 18.57
C LEU A 139 5.97 2.90 20.05
N ALA A 140 5.91 1.88 20.90
CA ALA A 140 6.33 2.00 22.29
C ALA A 140 7.83 2.35 22.43
N THR A 141 8.64 1.87 21.49
CA THR A 141 10.08 2.20 21.42
C THR A 141 10.31 3.61 20.89
N LEU A 142 9.58 4.01 19.84
CA LEU A 142 9.72 5.32 19.20
C LEU A 142 9.20 6.47 20.07
N CYS A 143 8.19 6.22 20.88
CA CYS A 143 7.61 7.23 21.79
C CYS A 143 7.33 6.63 23.19
N PRO A 144 8.37 6.42 24.00
CA PRO A 144 8.24 5.79 25.31
C PRO A 144 7.36 6.58 26.28
N SER A 145 7.31 7.90 26.15
CA SER A 145 6.45 8.78 26.96
C SER A 145 5.00 8.86 26.49
N GLY A 146 4.65 8.18 25.38
CA GLY A 146 3.33 8.25 24.72
C GLY A 146 3.35 9.11 23.45
N CYS A 147 2.46 8.79 22.53
CA CYS A 147 2.11 9.58 21.35
C CYS A 147 0.75 9.14 20.84
N ASP A 148 0.11 10.00 20.06
CA ASP A 148 -1.25 9.76 19.56
C ASP A 148 -1.35 8.46 18.74
N GLU A 149 -0.32 8.17 17.93
CA GLU A 149 -0.25 6.97 17.12
C GLU A 149 -0.23 5.68 17.95
N ARG A 150 0.57 5.67 19.03
CA ARG A 150 0.64 4.54 19.94
C ARG A 150 -0.69 4.34 20.67
N ASP A 151 -1.29 5.42 21.15
CA ASP A 151 -2.55 5.38 21.89
C ASP A 151 -3.71 4.93 20.99
N THR A 152 -3.72 5.37 19.73
CA THR A 152 -4.70 4.96 18.72
C THR A 152 -4.60 3.46 18.43
N LEU A 153 -3.40 2.95 18.13
CA LEU A 153 -3.21 1.53 17.84
C LEU A 153 -3.47 0.65 19.08
N THR A 154 -3.11 1.13 20.28
CA THR A 154 -3.45 0.43 21.54
C THR A 154 -4.97 0.24 21.66
N LYS A 155 -5.75 1.29 21.43
CA LYS A 155 -7.20 1.22 21.46
C LYS A 155 -7.77 0.28 20.38
N ALA A 156 -7.21 0.34 19.17
CA ALA A 156 -7.62 -0.52 18.07
C ALA A 156 -7.39 -2.01 18.39
N ILE A 157 -6.22 -2.36 18.95
CA ILE A 157 -5.90 -3.74 19.38
C ILE A 157 -6.83 -4.17 20.52
N ALA A 158 -7.06 -3.31 21.51
CA ALA A 158 -7.94 -3.64 22.63
C ALA A 158 -9.41 -3.85 22.20
N ALA A 159 -9.85 -3.16 21.15
CA ALA A 159 -11.20 -3.30 20.59
C ALA A 159 -11.31 -4.45 19.58
N TYR A 160 -10.19 -5.05 19.16
CA TYR A 160 -10.20 -6.10 18.16
C TYR A 160 -10.84 -7.39 18.68
N ALA A 161 -11.91 -7.83 18.00
CA ALA A 161 -12.52 -9.14 18.23
C ALA A 161 -12.15 -10.05 17.04
N PRO A 162 -11.39 -11.15 17.26
CA PRO A 162 -11.08 -12.09 16.19
C PRO A 162 -12.38 -12.74 15.67
N PRO A 163 -12.44 -13.13 14.38
CA PRO A 163 -13.57 -13.89 13.86
C PRO A 163 -13.79 -15.14 14.70
N THR A 164 -15.05 -15.45 15.01
CA THR A 164 -15.43 -16.60 15.85
C THR A 164 -15.05 -17.96 15.24
N ASP A 165 -14.76 -17.98 13.94
CA ASP A 165 -14.39 -19.18 13.18
C ASP A 165 -12.86 -19.41 13.07
N ALA A 166 -12.06 -18.45 13.56
CA ALA A 166 -10.62 -18.65 13.66
C ALA A 166 -10.33 -19.57 14.85
N ALA A 167 -10.43 -20.89 14.64
CA ALA A 167 -9.92 -21.85 15.59
C ALA A 167 -8.46 -21.48 15.91
N ALA A 168 -8.18 -21.22 17.19
CA ALA A 168 -6.83 -20.98 17.65
C ALA A 168 -5.91 -22.06 17.06
N PRO A 169 -4.71 -21.70 16.53
CA PRO A 169 -3.78 -22.70 16.07
C PRO A 169 -3.58 -23.69 17.23
N ALA A 170 -3.87 -24.98 16.96
CA ALA A 170 -3.77 -26.02 17.97
C ALA A 170 -2.38 -25.93 18.60
N ALA A 171 -2.33 -25.73 19.91
CA ALA A 171 -1.10 -25.71 20.65
C ALA A 171 -0.28 -26.94 20.26
N ALA A 172 0.96 -26.71 19.80
CA ALA A 172 1.86 -27.79 19.45
C ALA A 172 1.96 -28.75 20.66
N PRO A 173 1.88 -30.09 20.47
CA PRO A 173 1.99 -31.01 21.57
C PRO A 173 3.35 -30.83 22.25
N ALA A 174 3.32 -30.71 23.57
CA ALA A 174 4.52 -30.63 24.39
C ALA A 174 5.46 -31.81 24.07
N PRO A 175 6.79 -31.58 24.00
CA PRO A 175 7.72 -32.69 23.79
C PRO A 175 7.58 -33.71 24.92
N ALA A 176 7.37 -34.97 24.55
CA ALA A 176 7.32 -36.05 25.49
C ALA A 176 8.67 -36.12 26.26
N SER A 177 8.63 -35.94 27.55
CA SER A 177 9.78 -36.16 28.44
C SER A 177 10.07 -37.65 28.49
N ASN A 178 11.25 -38.01 28.03
CA ASN A 178 11.83 -39.36 28.18
C ASN A 178 12.59 -39.44 29.48
#